data_848fb87376a364fce4efce6726f543ce
#
_entry.id   848fb87376a364fce4efce6726f543ce
#
_cell.length_a   1.000
_cell.length_b   1.000
_cell.length_c   1.000
_cell.angle_alpha   90.00
_cell.angle_beta   90.00
_cell.angle_gamma   90.00
#
_symmetry.space_group_name_H-M   'P 1'
#
loop_
_entity.id
_entity.type
_entity.pdbx_description
1 polymer ?
#
loop_
_entity_poly.entity_id
_entity_poly.type
_entity_poly.pdbx_seq_one_letter_code
_entity_poly.pdbx_strand_id
1 'polypeptide(L)'
;MNALLQQVKELSNQISSQTIQRRRHLHAHPELSFQEVETQKYVKQQLQEMGLECKEIADTGLIVLIEGKNPSKKVVALRADMDALPIIETNDVPYKSQNPGVMHACGHDVHTSSLLGSAQILNQIKDQFEGTIKLLFQPAEEKAPGGASIMIKEGALENPKPAGILGQHVATNIPVGKIGFREGMYMASTDELYLTVKGKGGHGAMPDLCIDPIVIASHIIVAMQQIISRNKNPRLPSVLTFGKIEGLGATNVIPNEVKIQGTFRAMDEEWRAEGLAKMKKLAEGMAESMGGSCEFEVLKGYPFLQNNPELTRRMKAAAIEFMGEENVIDLDIWMAGEDFAFYTHHVDACFYRLGIRNEEKGIVNGVHTPNFDIDETALQHGPGLMAWLALSELNS
;
A
#
# COMPACT_ATOMS: atom_id res chain seq x y z
N MET A 1 10.20 -28.54 14.01
CA MET A 1 9.70 -27.67 12.93
C MET A 1 8.61 -28.35 12.10
N ASN A 2 8.81 -29.58 11.55
CA ASN A 2 7.77 -30.25 10.72
C ASN A 2 6.40 -30.46 11.42
N ALA A 3 6.37 -30.81 12.70
CA ALA A 3 5.11 -31.01 13.43
C ALA A 3 4.32 -29.69 13.62
N LEU A 4 5.02 -28.59 13.93
CA LEU A 4 4.41 -27.28 14.10
C LEU A 4 3.88 -26.73 12.77
N LEU A 5 4.62 -26.91 11.67
CA LEU A 5 4.18 -26.55 10.33
C LEU A 5 2.87 -27.27 9.97
N GLN A 6 2.84 -28.59 10.20
CA GLN A 6 1.64 -29.38 9.91
C GLN A 6 0.44 -28.91 10.76
N GLN A 7 0.67 -28.62 12.04
CA GLN A 7 -0.37 -28.09 12.93
C GLN A 7 -0.90 -26.73 12.44
N VAL A 8 -0.03 -25.83 12.01
CA VAL A 8 -0.44 -24.51 11.45
C VAL A 8 -1.28 -24.71 10.19
N LYS A 9 -0.91 -25.62 9.30
CA LYS A 9 -1.71 -25.97 8.10
C LYS A 9 -3.08 -26.52 8.46
N GLU A 10 -3.15 -27.42 9.43
CA GLU A 10 -4.41 -28.01 9.91
C GLU A 10 -5.32 -26.93 10.55
N LEU A 11 -4.76 -26.07 11.40
CA LEU A 11 -5.50 -24.96 12.01
C LEU A 11 -6.00 -23.97 10.95
N SER A 12 -5.17 -23.64 9.94
CA SER A 12 -5.58 -22.76 8.84
C SER A 12 -6.79 -23.34 8.08
N ASN A 13 -6.77 -24.63 7.78
CA ASN A 13 -7.89 -25.30 7.14
C ASN A 13 -9.16 -25.30 8.04
N GLN A 14 -9.02 -25.54 9.33
CA GLN A 14 -10.13 -25.58 10.28
C GLN A 14 -10.84 -24.22 10.40
N ILE A 15 -10.09 -23.12 10.38
CA ILE A 15 -10.67 -21.76 10.52
C ILE A 15 -11.07 -21.14 9.18
N SER A 16 -10.83 -21.77 8.04
CA SER A 16 -11.02 -21.19 6.70
C SER A 16 -12.43 -20.66 6.48
N SER A 17 -13.45 -21.41 6.87
CA SER A 17 -14.85 -20.99 6.79
C SER A 17 -15.14 -19.74 7.64
N GLN A 18 -14.57 -19.65 8.83
CA GLN A 18 -14.72 -18.47 9.70
C GLN A 18 -13.99 -17.26 9.11
N THR A 19 -12.80 -17.46 8.54
CA THR A 19 -12.03 -16.40 7.87
C THR A 19 -12.80 -15.83 6.67
N ILE A 20 -13.43 -16.69 5.87
CA ILE A 20 -14.29 -16.27 4.76
C ILE A 20 -15.48 -15.45 5.28
N GLN A 21 -16.13 -15.88 6.38
CA GLN A 21 -17.23 -15.12 6.98
C GLN A 21 -16.78 -13.74 7.47
N ARG A 22 -15.61 -13.64 8.11
CA ARG A 22 -15.01 -12.37 8.53
C ARG A 22 -14.75 -11.44 7.33
N ARG A 23 -14.15 -11.98 6.26
CA ARG A 23 -13.95 -11.23 5.02
C ARG A 23 -15.25 -10.70 4.44
N ARG A 24 -16.27 -11.55 4.33
CA ARG A 24 -17.58 -11.16 3.80
C ARG A 24 -18.27 -10.11 4.67
N HIS A 25 -18.11 -10.19 5.99
CA HIS A 25 -18.62 -9.16 6.90
C HIS A 25 -17.94 -7.81 6.65
N LEU A 26 -16.61 -7.79 6.60
CA LEU A 26 -15.83 -6.58 6.32
C LEU A 26 -16.18 -6.00 4.94
N HIS A 27 -16.27 -6.85 3.91
CA HIS A 27 -16.65 -6.45 2.56
C HIS A 27 -18.04 -5.83 2.47
N ALA A 28 -18.99 -6.35 3.25
CA ALA A 28 -20.36 -5.82 3.30
C ALA A 28 -20.48 -4.49 4.07
N HIS A 29 -19.51 -4.17 4.95
CA HIS A 29 -19.53 -2.97 5.80
C HIS A 29 -18.24 -2.14 5.65
N PRO A 30 -17.87 -1.74 4.41
CA PRO A 30 -16.63 -1.01 4.18
C PRO A 30 -16.71 0.42 4.70
N GLU A 31 -15.61 0.93 5.24
CA GLU A 31 -15.48 2.31 5.70
C GLU A 31 -14.27 2.98 5.04
N LEU A 32 -14.38 4.28 4.77
CA LEU A 32 -13.31 5.07 4.15
C LEU A 32 -12.14 5.30 5.11
N SER A 33 -10.97 5.61 4.55
CA SER A 33 -9.77 5.99 5.29
C SER A 33 -10.03 7.03 6.37
N PHE A 34 -9.54 6.77 7.59
CA PHE A 34 -9.76 7.55 8.82
C PHE A 34 -11.22 7.56 9.34
N GLN A 35 -12.07 6.68 8.84
CA GLN A 35 -13.47 6.55 9.27
C GLN A 35 -13.83 5.10 9.63
N GLU A 36 -12.82 4.23 9.83
CA GLU A 36 -12.96 2.79 10.05
C GLU A 36 -13.43 2.45 11.48
N VAL A 37 -14.44 3.16 11.96
CA VAL A 37 -14.91 3.08 13.36
C VAL A 37 -15.61 1.75 13.67
N GLU A 38 -16.52 1.33 12.81
CA GLU A 38 -17.23 0.05 12.99
C GLU A 38 -16.33 -1.14 12.62
N THR A 39 -15.44 -0.96 11.65
CA THR A 39 -14.38 -1.92 11.31
C THR A 39 -13.46 -2.17 12.50
N GLN A 40 -12.98 -1.11 13.17
CA GLN A 40 -12.17 -1.23 14.38
C GLN A 40 -12.93 -1.98 15.49
N LYS A 41 -14.18 -1.62 15.74
CA LYS A 41 -15.02 -2.29 16.76
C LYS A 41 -15.18 -3.77 16.46
N TYR A 42 -15.47 -4.11 15.21
CA TYR A 42 -15.60 -5.50 14.76
C TYR A 42 -14.31 -6.28 14.98
N VAL A 43 -13.17 -5.75 14.51
CA VAL A 43 -11.85 -6.37 14.69
C VAL A 43 -11.53 -6.55 16.16
N LYS A 44 -11.75 -5.51 16.97
CA LYS A 44 -11.54 -5.55 18.42
C LYS A 44 -12.40 -6.62 19.11
N GLN A 45 -13.68 -6.73 18.72
CA GLN A 45 -14.57 -7.76 19.23
C GLN A 45 -14.04 -9.16 18.89
N GLN A 46 -13.66 -9.41 17.63
CA GLN A 46 -13.13 -10.69 17.20
C GLN A 46 -11.85 -11.09 17.98
N LEU A 47 -10.99 -10.14 18.28
CA LEU A 47 -9.78 -10.37 19.07
C LEU A 47 -10.10 -10.63 20.55
N GLN A 48 -11.06 -9.91 21.12
CA GLN A 48 -11.55 -10.12 22.51
C GLN A 48 -12.20 -11.49 22.69
N GLU A 49 -12.95 -11.98 21.71
CA GLU A 49 -13.50 -13.33 21.69
C GLU A 49 -12.41 -14.42 21.71
N MET A 50 -11.21 -14.12 21.21
CA MET A 50 -10.01 -14.95 21.31
C MET A 50 -9.25 -14.76 22.64
N GLY A 51 -9.71 -13.86 23.54
CA GLY A 51 -9.03 -13.51 24.80
C GLY A 51 -7.78 -12.64 24.61
N LEU A 52 -7.70 -11.90 23.51
CA LEU A 52 -6.59 -10.99 23.19
C LEU A 52 -6.95 -9.56 23.58
N GLU A 53 -6.03 -8.87 24.25
CA GLU A 53 -6.18 -7.45 24.60
C GLU A 53 -5.73 -6.58 23.45
N CYS A 54 -6.51 -5.53 23.16
CA CYS A 54 -6.24 -4.57 22.09
C CYS A 54 -5.88 -3.20 22.65
N LYS A 55 -4.80 -2.61 22.15
CA LYS A 55 -4.45 -1.20 22.36
C LYS A 55 -4.90 -0.42 21.13
N GLU A 56 -5.72 0.60 21.31
CA GLU A 56 -6.11 1.53 20.25
C GLU A 56 -4.96 2.49 19.92
N ILE A 57 -4.81 2.83 18.64
CA ILE A 57 -3.76 3.70 18.11
C ILE A 57 -4.23 4.33 16.79
N ALA A 58 -3.74 5.51 16.45
CA ALA A 58 -4.06 6.20 15.20
C ALA A 58 -5.59 6.28 14.96
N ASP A 59 -6.34 6.69 15.96
CA ASP A 59 -7.79 6.81 16.02
C ASP A 59 -8.54 5.48 15.82
N THR A 60 -8.41 4.85 14.66
CA THR A 60 -9.14 3.63 14.28
C THR A 60 -8.26 2.39 14.12
N GLY A 61 -6.96 2.48 14.41
CA GLY A 61 -6.03 1.36 14.40
C GLY A 61 -5.99 0.56 15.71
N LEU A 62 -5.44 -0.67 15.65
CA LEU A 62 -5.27 -1.53 16.82
C LEU A 62 -3.89 -2.18 16.85
N ILE A 63 -3.33 -2.33 18.05
CA ILE A 63 -2.16 -3.16 18.34
C ILE A 63 -2.56 -4.29 19.26
N VAL A 64 -2.07 -5.49 18.96
CA VAL A 64 -2.25 -6.69 19.78
C VAL A 64 -0.92 -7.40 19.95
N LEU A 65 -0.65 -7.93 21.14
CA LEU A 65 0.52 -8.75 21.42
C LEU A 65 0.09 -10.20 21.68
N ILE A 66 0.72 -11.14 21.00
CA ILE A 66 0.61 -12.57 21.29
C ILE A 66 1.97 -13.01 21.83
N GLU A 67 2.02 -13.18 23.14
CA GLU A 67 3.23 -13.54 23.86
C GLU A 67 3.35 -15.07 23.95
N GLY A 68 4.41 -15.63 23.36
CA GLY A 68 4.82 -17.00 23.55
C GLY A 68 5.68 -17.17 24.80
N LYS A 69 6.39 -18.31 24.90
CA LYS A 69 7.41 -18.51 25.91
C LYS A 69 8.56 -17.51 25.69
N ASN A 70 9.19 -17.04 26.78
CA ASN A 70 10.29 -16.07 26.70
C ASN A 70 9.95 -14.85 25.79
N PRO A 71 8.91 -14.06 26.07
CA PRO A 71 8.35 -13.08 25.17
C PRO A 71 9.36 -12.01 24.72
N SER A 72 10.38 -11.73 25.54
CA SER A 72 11.44 -10.75 25.21
C SER A 72 12.53 -11.28 24.27
N LYS A 73 12.51 -12.59 23.89
CA LYS A 73 13.57 -13.21 23.07
C LYS A 73 13.68 -12.56 21.69
N LYS A 74 12.57 -12.39 21.00
CA LYS A 74 12.47 -11.73 19.71
C LYS A 74 11.02 -11.27 19.49
N VAL A 75 10.84 -10.18 18.78
CA VAL A 75 9.51 -9.67 18.42
C VAL A 75 9.41 -9.58 16.91
N VAL A 76 8.32 -10.08 16.34
CA VAL A 76 7.99 -9.97 14.91
C VAL A 76 6.64 -9.30 14.78
N ALA A 77 6.53 -8.31 13.88
CA ALA A 77 5.26 -7.65 13.61
C ALA A 77 4.58 -8.20 12.35
N LEU A 78 3.26 -8.27 12.38
CA LEU A 78 2.40 -8.54 11.22
C LEU A 78 1.46 -7.35 11.03
N ARG A 79 1.28 -6.90 9.79
CA ARG A 79 0.40 -5.76 9.46
C ARG A 79 -0.70 -6.15 8.49
N ALA A 80 -1.89 -5.64 8.71
CA ALA A 80 -2.98 -5.56 7.74
C ALA A 80 -3.61 -4.17 7.79
N ASP A 81 -3.94 -3.63 6.62
CA ASP A 81 -4.75 -2.43 6.44
C ASP A 81 -6.24 -2.72 6.55
N MET A 82 -7.07 -1.69 6.84
CA MET A 82 -8.49 -1.88 7.15
C MET A 82 -9.45 -1.03 6.33
N ASP A 83 -8.96 0.02 5.66
CA ASP A 83 -9.80 1.01 4.97
C ASP A 83 -10.31 0.53 3.61
N ALA A 84 -11.32 1.24 3.10
CA ALA A 84 -11.96 1.00 1.82
C ALA A 84 -11.95 2.28 0.94
N LEU A 85 -12.40 2.13 -0.30
CA LEU A 85 -12.35 3.14 -1.34
C LEU A 85 -13.72 3.73 -1.67
N PRO A 86 -13.79 5.01 -2.13
CA PRO A 86 -15.03 5.65 -2.56
C PRO A 86 -15.44 5.16 -3.97
N ILE A 87 -15.80 3.88 -4.07
CA ILE A 87 -16.16 3.19 -5.32
C ILE A 87 -17.56 2.58 -5.15
N ILE A 88 -18.41 2.74 -6.18
CA ILE A 88 -19.72 2.10 -6.25
C ILE A 88 -19.53 0.67 -6.74
N GLU A 89 -19.76 -0.30 -5.89
CA GLU A 89 -19.65 -1.72 -6.24
C GLU A 89 -20.74 -2.16 -7.22
N THR A 90 -20.32 -2.87 -8.28
CA THR A 90 -21.22 -3.40 -9.31
C THR A 90 -21.40 -4.93 -9.25
N ASN A 91 -20.70 -5.62 -8.36
CA ASN A 91 -20.84 -7.07 -8.20
C ASN A 91 -22.26 -7.46 -7.78
N ASP A 92 -22.71 -8.65 -8.21
CA ASP A 92 -23.93 -9.30 -7.74
C ASP A 92 -23.56 -10.50 -6.88
N VAL A 93 -23.16 -10.20 -5.64
CA VAL A 93 -22.72 -11.19 -4.65
C VAL A 93 -23.44 -10.99 -3.32
N PRO A 94 -23.66 -12.08 -2.53
CA PRO A 94 -24.42 -11.99 -1.28
C PRO A 94 -23.76 -11.11 -0.20
N TYR A 95 -22.48 -10.84 -0.32
CA TYR A 95 -21.69 -10.01 0.59
C TYR A 95 -21.36 -8.61 0.01
N LYS A 96 -22.07 -8.19 -1.04
CA LYS A 96 -21.94 -6.85 -1.62
C LYS A 96 -22.01 -5.76 -0.56
N SER A 97 -21.24 -4.70 -0.75
CA SER A 97 -21.23 -3.52 0.12
C SER A 97 -22.65 -3.01 0.42
N GLN A 98 -22.94 -2.82 1.71
CA GLN A 98 -24.17 -2.19 2.20
C GLN A 98 -24.00 -0.68 2.42
N ASN A 99 -22.79 -0.14 2.24
CA ASN A 99 -22.48 1.28 2.33
C ASN A 99 -22.43 1.89 0.94
N PRO A 100 -23.49 2.60 0.47
CA PRO A 100 -23.52 3.11 -0.89
C PRO A 100 -22.32 4.02 -1.21
N GLY A 101 -21.62 3.72 -2.32
CA GLY A 101 -20.49 4.50 -2.75
C GLY A 101 -19.16 4.14 -2.09
N VAL A 102 -19.12 3.11 -1.25
CA VAL A 102 -17.88 2.62 -0.61
C VAL A 102 -17.72 1.13 -0.86
N MET A 103 -16.50 0.69 -1.18
CA MET A 103 -16.21 -0.72 -1.49
C MET A 103 -14.79 -1.07 -1.06
N HIS A 104 -14.59 -2.28 -0.52
CA HIS A 104 -13.26 -2.88 -0.43
C HIS A 104 -12.76 -3.33 -1.82
N ALA A 105 -12.28 -2.37 -2.60
CA ALA A 105 -11.79 -2.63 -3.96
C ALA A 105 -10.25 -2.79 -4.05
N CYS A 106 -9.55 -2.83 -2.90
CA CYS A 106 -8.12 -3.12 -2.82
C CYS A 106 -7.80 -4.41 -2.04
N GLY A 107 -8.83 -5.06 -1.46
CA GLY A 107 -8.65 -6.34 -0.75
C GLY A 107 -8.24 -6.21 0.71
N HIS A 108 -8.39 -5.04 1.34
CA HIS A 108 -8.07 -4.84 2.75
C HIS A 108 -8.97 -5.67 3.69
N ASP A 109 -10.17 -6.04 3.25
CA ASP A 109 -11.02 -7.04 3.89
C ASP A 109 -10.36 -8.42 3.95
N VAL A 110 -9.61 -8.80 2.91
CA VAL A 110 -8.80 -10.03 2.87
C VAL A 110 -7.60 -9.94 3.80
N HIS A 111 -6.90 -8.80 3.80
CA HIS A 111 -5.72 -8.60 4.65
C HIS A 111 -6.11 -8.63 6.12
N THR A 112 -7.14 -7.88 6.52
CA THR A 112 -7.67 -7.85 7.88
C THR A 112 -8.19 -9.21 8.34
N SER A 113 -8.96 -9.91 7.50
CA SER A 113 -9.47 -11.24 7.85
C SER A 113 -8.36 -12.29 7.93
N SER A 114 -7.32 -12.18 7.09
CA SER A 114 -6.12 -13.04 7.17
C SER A 114 -5.35 -12.81 8.46
N LEU A 115 -5.17 -11.56 8.87
CA LEU A 115 -4.49 -11.23 10.12
C LEU A 115 -5.29 -11.70 11.36
N LEU A 116 -6.62 -11.57 11.34
CA LEU A 116 -7.50 -12.15 12.37
C LEU A 116 -7.40 -13.68 12.44
N GLY A 117 -7.34 -14.34 11.27
CA GLY A 117 -7.12 -15.78 11.21
C GLY A 117 -5.74 -16.19 11.75
N SER A 118 -4.70 -15.42 11.40
CA SER A 118 -3.35 -15.63 11.94
C SER A 118 -3.31 -15.42 13.45
N ALA A 119 -3.99 -14.41 13.97
CA ALA A 119 -4.14 -14.18 15.42
C ALA A 119 -4.73 -15.40 16.12
N GLN A 120 -5.79 -15.97 15.54
CA GLN A 120 -6.46 -17.16 16.09
C GLN A 120 -5.54 -18.38 16.12
N ILE A 121 -4.80 -18.64 15.03
CA ILE A 121 -3.84 -19.75 14.95
C ILE A 121 -2.74 -19.55 15.99
N LEU A 122 -2.09 -18.39 15.98
CA LEU A 122 -0.96 -18.09 16.85
C LEU A 122 -1.32 -18.12 18.33
N ASN A 123 -2.51 -17.61 18.71
CA ASN A 123 -2.98 -17.66 20.10
C ASN A 123 -3.24 -19.09 20.58
N GLN A 124 -3.72 -19.99 19.70
CA GLN A 124 -3.94 -21.40 20.05
C GLN A 124 -2.62 -22.17 20.30
N ILE A 125 -1.53 -21.74 19.71
CA ILE A 125 -0.23 -22.39 19.80
C ILE A 125 0.82 -21.57 20.56
N LYS A 126 0.42 -20.52 21.28
CA LYS A 126 1.36 -19.59 21.94
C LYS A 126 2.33 -20.26 22.92
N ASP A 127 1.92 -21.36 23.51
CA ASP A 127 2.79 -22.15 24.39
C ASP A 127 3.80 -23.05 23.64
N GLN A 128 3.83 -22.98 22.31
CA GLN A 128 4.72 -23.81 21.46
C GLN A 128 5.84 -23.01 20.79
N PHE A 129 5.84 -21.68 20.91
CA PHE A 129 6.92 -20.84 20.38
C PHE A 129 7.48 -19.88 21.44
N GLU A 130 8.64 -19.31 21.17
CA GLU A 130 9.29 -18.28 21.98
C GLU A 130 9.26 -16.93 21.28
N GLY A 131 9.19 -15.87 22.07
CA GLY A 131 9.11 -14.48 21.56
C GLY A 131 7.70 -13.93 21.56
N THR A 132 7.52 -12.79 20.91
CA THR A 132 6.24 -12.07 20.81
C THR A 132 5.90 -11.80 19.35
N ILE A 133 4.64 -12.00 18.98
CA ILE A 133 4.10 -11.55 17.71
C ILE A 133 3.22 -10.33 17.96
N LYS A 134 3.56 -9.21 17.31
CA LYS A 134 2.84 -7.95 17.38
C LYS A 134 1.96 -7.79 16.14
N LEU A 135 0.65 -7.71 16.32
CA LEU A 135 -0.29 -7.51 15.24
C LEU A 135 -0.63 -6.01 15.13
N LEU A 136 -0.56 -5.49 13.92
CA LEU A 136 -0.89 -4.11 13.58
C LEU A 136 -2.08 -4.11 12.62
N PHE A 137 -3.26 -3.76 13.11
CA PHE A 137 -4.42 -3.48 12.27
C PHE A 137 -4.40 -1.99 11.98
N GLN A 138 -4.07 -1.64 10.76
CA GLN A 138 -3.73 -0.29 10.36
C GLN A 138 -4.89 0.40 9.63
N PRO A 139 -5.26 1.63 10.00
CA PRO A 139 -6.21 2.43 9.25
C PRO A 139 -5.55 3.11 8.04
N ALA A 140 -6.37 3.64 7.13
CA ALA A 140 -6.04 4.68 6.16
C ALA A 140 -4.77 4.45 5.33
N GLU A 141 -4.68 3.32 4.63
CA GLU A 141 -3.63 3.09 3.65
C GLU A 141 -3.85 3.96 2.39
N GLU A 142 -5.09 4.12 1.95
CA GLU A 142 -5.48 4.72 0.67
C GLU A 142 -5.47 6.26 0.67
N LYS A 143 -5.17 6.88 1.80
CA LYS A 143 -5.24 8.35 1.95
C LYS A 143 -4.06 8.92 2.71
N ALA A 144 -3.34 9.84 2.06
CA ALA A 144 -2.26 10.58 2.72
C ALA A 144 -2.73 11.29 4.01
N PRO A 145 -1.90 11.33 5.06
CA PRO A 145 -0.48 10.97 5.09
C PRO A 145 -0.18 9.47 5.26
N GLY A 146 -1.21 8.60 5.25
CA GLY A 146 -1.11 7.17 5.50
C GLY A 146 -1.12 6.80 6.98
N GLY A 147 -1.94 5.80 7.33
CA GLY A 147 -2.06 5.30 8.70
C GLY A 147 -0.76 4.76 9.26
N ALA A 148 0.10 4.17 8.42
CA ALA A 148 1.41 3.68 8.83
C ALA A 148 2.27 4.80 9.45
N SER A 149 2.32 5.97 8.83
CA SER A 149 3.10 7.12 9.33
C SER A 149 2.60 7.61 10.70
N ILE A 150 1.28 7.61 10.91
CA ILE A 150 0.64 8.00 12.17
C ILE A 150 0.91 6.94 13.25
N MET A 151 0.68 5.66 12.93
CA MET A 151 0.95 4.56 13.86
C MET A 151 2.41 4.53 14.32
N ILE A 152 3.37 4.76 13.42
CA ILE A 152 4.79 4.86 13.77
C ILE A 152 5.03 6.02 14.73
N LYS A 153 4.50 7.19 14.41
CA LYS A 153 4.62 8.39 15.25
C LYS A 153 4.04 8.19 16.66
N GLU A 154 2.96 7.39 16.78
CA GLU A 154 2.33 7.06 18.06
C GLU A 154 2.95 5.84 18.76
N GLY A 155 4.05 5.31 18.22
CA GLY A 155 4.86 4.27 18.86
C GLY A 155 4.45 2.83 18.53
N ALA A 156 3.84 2.58 17.39
CA ALA A 156 3.48 1.21 16.95
C ALA A 156 4.70 0.28 16.85
N LEU A 157 5.88 0.83 16.57
CA LEU A 157 7.14 0.07 16.51
C LEU A 157 7.90 0.05 17.84
N GLU A 158 7.29 0.54 18.93
CA GLU A 158 7.89 0.57 20.26
C GLU A 158 7.12 -0.36 21.22
N ASN A 159 7.73 -0.74 22.31
CA ASN A 159 7.14 -1.43 23.47
C ASN A 159 6.23 -2.63 23.17
N PRO A 160 6.74 -3.75 22.65
CA PRO A 160 8.14 -4.03 22.31
C PRO A 160 8.50 -3.63 20.88
N LYS A 161 9.78 -3.32 20.62
CA LYS A 161 10.28 -3.04 19.26
C LYS A 161 10.41 -4.33 18.46
N PRO A 162 9.81 -4.44 17.28
CA PRO A 162 9.96 -5.62 16.44
C PRO A 162 11.34 -5.65 15.75
N ALA A 163 11.90 -6.85 15.61
CA ALA A 163 13.10 -7.09 14.82
C ALA A 163 12.81 -7.08 13.32
N GLY A 164 11.56 -7.36 12.93
CA GLY A 164 11.10 -7.29 11.56
C GLY A 164 9.58 -7.19 11.50
N ILE A 165 9.08 -6.73 10.34
CA ILE A 165 7.65 -6.60 10.05
C ILE A 165 7.30 -7.28 8.73
N LEU A 166 6.19 -7.99 8.70
CA LEU A 166 5.66 -8.65 7.51
C LEU A 166 4.29 -8.05 7.16
N GLY A 167 4.09 -7.77 5.86
CA GLY A 167 2.81 -7.35 5.31
C GLY A 167 2.40 -8.22 4.14
N GLN A 168 1.10 -8.50 4.02
CA GLN A 168 0.49 -9.22 2.91
C GLN A 168 -0.38 -8.27 2.10
N HIS A 169 -0.34 -8.39 0.78
CA HIS A 169 -1.31 -7.72 -0.08
C HIS A 169 -1.80 -8.68 -1.18
N VAL A 170 -3.05 -8.61 -1.52
CA VAL A 170 -3.62 -9.37 -2.63
C VAL A 170 -3.00 -8.98 -3.97
N ALA A 171 -2.99 -9.92 -4.92
CA ALA A 171 -2.47 -9.68 -6.26
C ALA A 171 -3.42 -10.26 -7.32
N THR A 172 -4.02 -9.38 -8.11
CA THR A 172 -5.01 -9.73 -9.15
C THR A 172 -4.40 -10.33 -10.41
N ASN A 173 -3.10 -10.26 -10.56
CA ASN A 173 -2.33 -10.84 -11.67
C ASN A 173 -1.67 -12.17 -11.31
N ILE A 174 -1.83 -12.65 -10.06
CA ILE A 174 -1.27 -13.90 -9.57
C ILE A 174 -2.42 -14.89 -9.35
N PRO A 175 -2.35 -16.12 -9.89
CA PRO A 175 -3.34 -17.13 -9.64
C PRO A 175 -3.50 -17.45 -8.14
N VAL A 176 -4.72 -17.74 -7.72
CA VAL A 176 -4.99 -18.24 -6.37
C VAL A 176 -4.17 -19.50 -6.08
N GLY A 177 -3.70 -19.63 -4.84
CA GLY A 177 -2.78 -20.70 -4.44
C GLY A 177 -1.31 -20.39 -4.69
N LYS A 178 -0.97 -19.24 -5.28
CA LYS A 178 0.41 -18.77 -5.45
C LYS A 178 0.72 -17.55 -4.61
N ILE A 179 2.00 -17.42 -4.23
CA ILE A 179 2.53 -16.36 -3.38
C ILE A 179 3.74 -15.74 -4.07
N GLY A 180 3.84 -14.42 -4.03
CA GLY A 180 4.94 -13.70 -4.68
C GLY A 180 5.82 -12.94 -3.71
N PHE A 181 7.15 -12.97 -3.96
CA PHE A 181 8.16 -12.24 -3.18
C PHE A 181 9.07 -11.43 -4.11
N ARG A 182 9.60 -10.32 -3.57
CA ARG A 182 10.66 -9.55 -4.21
C ARG A 182 11.64 -9.01 -3.18
N GLU A 183 12.92 -9.24 -3.40
CA GLU A 183 14.01 -8.67 -2.60
C GLU A 183 14.35 -7.24 -3.06
N GLY A 184 14.75 -6.38 -2.12
CA GLY A 184 15.22 -5.03 -2.44
C GLY A 184 14.11 -4.07 -2.87
N MET A 185 14.38 -3.23 -3.86
CA MET A 185 13.42 -2.24 -4.39
C MET A 185 12.17 -2.95 -4.91
N TYR A 186 11.00 -2.56 -4.41
CA TYR A 186 9.76 -3.25 -4.77
C TYR A 186 8.65 -2.31 -5.27
N MET A 187 8.24 -1.28 -4.49
CA MET A 187 7.20 -0.35 -4.90
C MET A 187 7.70 1.10 -4.84
N ALA A 188 7.13 1.97 -5.69
CA ALA A 188 7.62 3.33 -5.85
C ALA A 188 7.09 4.29 -4.79
N SER A 189 7.83 5.39 -4.57
CA SER A 189 7.31 6.55 -3.86
C SER A 189 6.16 7.20 -4.63
N THR A 190 5.34 8.00 -3.92
CA THR A 190 4.22 8.71 -4.53
C THR A 190 4.31 10.20 -4.23
N ASP A 191 4.36 11.04 -5.27
CA ASP A 191 4.26 12.49 -5.13
C ASP A 191 3.25 13.03 -6.14
N GLU A 192 2.46 13.99 -5.69
CA GLU A 192 1.60 14.77 -6.57
C GLU A 192 2.22 16.14 -6.82
N LEU A 193 2.20 16.56 -8.07
CA LEU A 193 2.79 17.82 -8.54
C LEU A 193 1.68 18.77 -8.98
N TYR A 194 1.72 19.99 -8.45
CA TYR A 194 0.79 21.05 -8.78
C TYR A 194 1.58 22.26 -9.25
N LEU A 195 1.36 22.68 -10.50
CA LEU A 195 2.02 23.85 -11.08
C LEU A 195 0.94 24.86 -11.48
N THR A 196 1.17 26.13 -11.11
CA THR A 196 0.39 27.25 -11.60
C THR A 196 1.32 28.19 -12.35
N VAL A 197 1.22 28.15 -13.69
CA VAL A 197 1.99 29.03 -14.59
C VAL A 197 1.19 30.30 -14.80
N LYS A 198 1.76 31.44 -14.43
CA LYS A 198 1.13 32.77 -14.53
C LYS A 198 1.79 33.58 -15.62
N GLY A 199 0.96 34.24 -16.41
CA GLY A 199 1.36 35.15 -17.46
C GLY A 199 0.53 36.44 -17.46
N LYS A 200 0.33 37.03 -18.64
CA LYS A 200 -0.54 38.17 -18.88
C LYS A 200 -1.42 37.85 -20.07
N GLY A 201 -2.68 37.57 -19.81
CA GLY A 201 -3.67 37.31 -20.84
C GLY A 201 -4.00 38.50 -21.73
N GLY A 202 -4.69 38.22 -22.82
CA GLY A 202 -5.14 39.28 -23.75
C GLY A 202 -5.67 38.73 -25.07
N HIS A 203 -5.72 39.59 -26.06
CA HIS A 203 -6.26 39.24 -27.37
C HIS A 203 -5.26 38.38 -28.15
N GLY A 204 -5.66 37.18 -28.61
CA GLY A 204 -4.80 36.24 -29.30
C GLY A 204 -4.14 36.76 -30.60
N ALA A 205 -4.67 37.81 -31.21
CA ALA A 205 -4.05 38.48 -32.36
C ALA A 205 -3.05 39.59 -31.99
N MET A 206 -2.85 39.87 -30.68
CA MET A 206 -1.92 40.87 -30.15
C MET A 206 -0.97 40.23 -29.12
N PRO A 207 -0.20 39.19 -29.51
CA PRO A 207 0.66 38.43 -28.57
C PRO A 207 1.81 39.25 -28.00
N ASP A 208 2.22 40.33 -28.67
CA ASP A 208 3.23 41.29 -28.23
C ASP A 208 2.83 42.07 -26.98
N LEU A 209 1.54 42.14 -26.65
CA LEU A 209 1.01 42.77 -25.44
C LEU A 209 0.75 41.81 -24.31
N CYS A 210 1.00 40.49 -24.52
CA CYS A 210 0.70 39.41 -23.63
C CYS A 210 1.97 38.72 -23.13
N ILE A 211 1.82 37.89 -22.09
CA ILE A 211 2.77 36.85 -21.68
C ILE A 211 1.95 35.56 -21.66
N ASP A 212 2.17 34.72 -22.66
CA ASP A 212 1.32 33.53 -22.90
C ASP A 212 1.66 32.36 -21.95
N PRO A 213 0.83 32.10 -20.94
CA PRO A 213 1.10 31.00 -20.00
C PRO A 213 0.87 29.63 -20.62
N ILE A 214 0.14 29.50 -21.74
CA ILE A 214 -0.05 28.21 -22.44
C ILE A 214 1.25 27.79 -23.10
N VAL A 215 1.94 28.73 -23.78
CA VAL A 215 3.25 28.46 -24.39
C VAL A 215 4.28 28.14 -23.31
N ILE A 216 4.33 28.92 -22.23
CA ILE A 216 5.24 28.68 -21.10
C ILE A 216 5.00 27.27 -20.50
N ALA A 217 3.75 26.92 -20.18
CA ALA A 217 3.37 25.62 -19.63
C ALA A 217 3.77 24.46 -20.54
N SER A 218 3.58 24.61 -21.85
CA SER A 218 3.96 23.60 -22.83
C SER A 218 5.48 23.35 -22.84
N HIS A 219 6.28 24.41 -22.80
CA HIS A 219 7.75 24.29 -22.70
C HIS A 219 8.18 23.65 -21.38
N ILE A 220 7.56 23.99 -20.24
CA ILE A 220 7.85 23.40 -18.94
C ILE A 220 7.60 21.88 -18.98
N ILE A 221 6.44 21.43 -19.47
CA ILE A 221 6.10 20.01 -19.56
C ILE A 221 7.13 19.22 -20.37
N VAL A 222 7.48 19.74 -21.56
CA VAL A 222 8.46 19.07 -22.44
C VAL A 222 9.84 19.06 -21.81
N ALA A 223 10.29 20.21 -21.28
CA ALA A 223 11.63 20.32 -20.67
C ALA A 223 11.78 19.46 -19.41
N MET A 224 10.71 19.26 -18.62
CA MET A 224 10.75 18.39 -17.43
C MET A 224 11.06 16.93 -17.78
N GLN A 225 10.67 16.43 -18.96
CA GLN A 225 10.96 15.06 -19.37
C GLN A 225 12.48 14.77 -19.43
N GLN A 226 13.31 15.78 -19.70
CA GLN A 226 14.76 15.60 -19.69
C GLN A 226 15.34 15.31 -18.28
N ILE A 227 14.65 15.72 -17.21
CA ILE A 227 15.09 15.38 -15.86
C ILE A 227 15.11 13.86 -15.67
N ILE A 228 14.08 13.17 -16.13
CA ILE A 228 14.00 11.71 -16.09
C ILE A 228 14.97 11.07 -17.08
N SER A 229 15.08 11.59 -18.29
CA SER A 229 15.86 10.96 -19.35
C SER A 229 17.35 11.30 -19.32
N ARG A 230 17.79 12.41 -18.66
CA ARG A 230 19.16 12.93 -18.73
C ARG A 230 19.84 13.20 -17.39
N ASN A 231 19.07 13.39 -16.30
CA ASN A 231 19.67 13.68 -14.99
C ASN A 231 19.64 12.47 -14.04
N LYS A 232 18.69 11.58 -14.22
CA LYS A 232 18.51 10.39 -13.40
C LYS A 232 19.58 9.32 -13.73
N ASN A 233 20.06 8.61 -12.71
CA ASN A 233 20.80 7.37 -12.95
C ASN A 233 19.90 6.39 -13.74
N PRO A 234 20.33 5.92 -14.93
CA PRO A 234 19.47 5.09 -15.80
C PRO A 234 19.04 3.75 -15.16
N ARG A 235 19.74 3.29 -14.12
CA ARG A 235 19.41 2.06 -13.39
C ARG A 235 18.30 2.25 -12.35
N LEU A 236 17.93 3.49 -11.99
CA LEU A 236 16.86 3.77 -11.03
C LEU A 236 15.54 3.97 -11.79
N PRO A 237 14.51 3.16 -11.56
CA PRO A 237 13.19 3.38 -12.15
C PRO A 237 12.57 4.69 -11.63
N SER A 238 11.96 5.46 -12.52
CA SER A 238 11.19 6.66 -12.17
C SER A 238 10.20 6.99 -13.26
N VAL A 239 9.07 7.58 -12.86
CA VAL A 239 8.01 8.04 -13.76
C VAL A 239 7.65 9.47 -13.43
N LEU A 240 7.55 10.32 -14.45
CA LEU A 240 6.97 11.66 -14.38
C LEU A 240 5.85 11.76 -15.41
N THR A 241 4.63 11.98 -14.93
CA THR A 241 3.45 12.09 -15.80
C THR A 241 2.63 13.31 -15.41
N PHE A 242 2.20 14.09 -16.39
CA PHE A 242 1.21 15.15 -16.23
C PHE A 242 -0.11 14.66 -16.78
N GLY A 243 -1.08 14.45 -15.90
CA GLY A 243 -2.41 13.92 -16.24
C GLY A 243 -3.46 14.98 -16.48
N LYS A 244 -3.18 16.24 -16.10
CA LYS A 244 -4.13 17.35 -16.24
C LYS A 244 -3.42 18.65 -16.59
N ILE A 245 -4.00 19.40 -17.55
CA ILE A 245 -3.64 20.76 -17.91
C ILE A 245 -4.91 21.56 -18.15
N GLU A 246 -5.03 22.73 -17.54
CA GLU A 246 -6.17 23.64 -17.66
C GLU A 246 -5.70 25.06 -17.95
N GLY A 247 -6.12 25.59 -19.11
CA GLY A 247 -5.94 26.98 -19.48
C GLY A 247 -7.31 27.55 -19.95
N LEU A 248 -7.97 28.31 -19.11
CA LEU A 248 -9.34 28.80 -19.34
C LEU A 248 -9.32 30.05 -20.24
N GLY A 249 -8.92 29.85 -21.49
CA GLY A 249 -8.97 30.86 -22.56
C GLY A 249 -10.08 30.59 -23.59
N ALA A 250 -9.94 31.18 -24.75
CA ALA A 250 -10.76 30.92 -25.94
C ALA A 250 -9.88 30.96 -27.19
N THR A 251 -10.43 30.64 -28.37
CA THR A 251 -9.66 30.60 -29.62
C THR A 251 -8.90 31.92 -29.92
N ASN A 252 -9.40 33.05 -29.41
CA ASN A 252 -8.81 34.36 -29.57
C ASN A 252 -8.52 35.08 -28.23
N VAL A 253 -8.52 34.35 -27.11
CA VAL A 253 -8.26 34.89 -25.77
C VAL A 253 -7.18 34.08 -25.08
N ILE A 254 -6.02 34.71 -24.84
CA ILE A 254 -4.94 34.13 -24.02
C ILE A 254 -5.34 34.25 -22.54
N PRO A 255 -5.32 33.18 -21.74
CA PRO A 255 -5.66 33.23 -20.32
C PRO A 255 -4.56 33.89 -19.48
N ASN A 256 -4.85 34.25 -18.23
CA ASN A 256 -3.85 34.76 -17.30
C ASN A 256 -3.01 33.68 -16.63
N GLU A 257 -3.53 32.47 -16.56
CA GLU A 257 -2.84 31.34 -15.92
C GLU A 257 -3.14 29.99 -16.60
N VAL A 258 -2.24 29.03 -16.38
CA VAL A 258 -2.42 27.61 -16.71
C VAL A 258 -2.09 26.78 -15.49
N LYS A 259 -2.98 25.84 -15.14
CA LYS A 259 -2.79 24.86 -14.06
C LYS A 259 -2.42 23.50 -14.63
N ILE A 260 -1.40 22.88 -14.06
CA ILE A 260 -0.91 21.55 -14.44
C ILE A 260 -0.88 20.68 -13.20
N GLN A 261 -1.35 19.43 -13.33
CA GLN A 261 -1.26 18.44 -12.27
C GLN A 261 -0.58 17.17 -12.82
N GLY A 262 0.27 16.59 -11.99
CA GLY A 262 1.02 15.42 -12.37
C GLY A 262 1.40 14.54 -11.19
N THR A 263 2.08 13.44 -11.48
CA THR A 263 2.64 12.53 -10.47
C THR A 263 4.10 12.26 -10.76
N PHE A 264 4.88 12.16 -9.68
CA PHE A 264 6.26 11.69 -9.72
C PHE A 264 6.40 10.43 -8.90
N ARG A 265 7.03 9.39 -9.48
CA ARG A 265 7.31 8.10 -8.87
C ARG A 265 8.81 7.84 -8.90
N ALA A 266 9.38 7.41 -7.80
CA ALA A 266 10.81 7.09 -7.69
C ALA A 266 11.01 5.84 -6.82
N MET A 267 12.12 5.14 -7.05
CA MET A 267 12.53 3.94 -6.30
C MET A 267 13.77 4.19 -5.45
N ASP A 268 14.01 5.47 -5.11
CA ASP A 268 15.14 5.92 -4.30
C ASP A 268 14.84 7.31 -3.71
N GLU A 269 15.00 7.50 -2.41
CA GLU A 269 14.63 8.75 -1.72
C GLU A 269 15.60 9.91 -2.01
N GLU A 270 16.87 9.61 -2.23
CA GLU A 270 17.86 10.65 -2.56
C GLU A 270 17.57 11.21 -3.96
N TRP A 271 17.36 10.32 -4.93
CA TRP A 271 16.91 10.72 -6.27
C TRP A 271 15.54 11.43 -6.25
N ARG A 272 14.60 10.94 -5.43
CA ARG A 272 13.29 11.58 -5.26
C ARG A 272 13.44 13.05 -4.87
N ALA A 273 14.24 13.32 -3.83
CA ALA A 273 14.49 14.67 -3.34
C ALA A 273 15.21 15.54 -4.39
N GLU A 274 16.24 15.01 -5.04
CA GLU A 274 17.00 15.69 -6.12
C GLU A 274 16.11 15.99 -7.32
N GLY A 275 15.30 15.01 -7.76
CA GLY A 275 14.39 15.13 -8.90
C GLY A 275 13.36 16.23 -8.68
N LEU A 276 12.70 16.26 -7.52
CA LEU A 276 11.74 17.30 -7.16
C LEU A 276 12.37 18.70 -7.12
N ALA A 277 13.57 18.84 -6.55
CA ALA A 277 14.30 20.11 -6.52
C ALA A 277 14.66 20.60 -7.94
N LYS A 278 15.09 19.68 -8.82
CA LYS A 278 15.39 20.01 -10.23
C LYS A 278 14.13 20.42 -11.00
N MET A 279 12.99 19.73 -10.78
CA MET A 279 11.71 20.06 -11.40
C MET A 279 11.25 21.47 -11.02
N LYS A 280 11.31 21.80 -9.73
CA LYS A 280 10.97 23.14 -9.23
C LYS A 280 11.83 24.22 -9.89
N LYS A 281 13.15 24.06 -9.82
CA LYS A 281 14.11 25.01 -10.38
C LYS A 281 13.89 25.21 -11.88
N LEU A 282 13.62 24.14 -12.63
CA LEU A 282 13.39 24.20 -14.08
C LEU A 282 12.08 24.95 -14.38
N ALA A 283 10.98 24.63 -13.67
CA ALA A 283 9.69 25.27 -13.90
C ALA A 283 9.73 26.77 -13.63
N GLU A 284 10.26 27.16 -12.46
CA GLU A 284 10.37 28.56 -12.05
C GLU A 284 11.29 29.35 -12.99
N GLY A 285 12.50 28.83 -13.28
CA GLY A 285 13.46 29.50 -14.13
C GLY A 285 13.02 29.62 -15.60
N MET A 286 12.31 28.61 -16.12
CA MET A 286 11.78 28.67 -17.49
C MET A 286 10.65 29.69 -17.59
N ALA A 287 9.72 29.71 -16.64
CA ALA A 287 8.64 30.70 -16.63
C ALA A 287 9.19 32.14 -16.55
N GLU A 288 10.17 32.37 -15.68
CA GLU A 288 10.83 33.67 -15.54
C GLU A 288 11.53 34.10 -16.82
N SER A 289 12.28 33.20 -17.48
CA SER A 289 12.98 33.50 -18.73
C SER A 289 12.06 33.87 -19.88
N MET A 290 10.77 33.48 -19.80
CA MET A 290 9.72 33.78 -20.78
C MET A 290 8.82 34.94 -20.33
N GLY A 291 9.15 35.66 -19.24
CA GLY A 291 8.47 36.81 -18.74
C GLY A 291 7.27 36.54 -17.82
N GLY A 292 6.99 35.26 -17.53
CA GLY A 292 5.95 34.80 -16.59
C GLY A 292 6.50 34.38 -15.24
N SER A 293 5.70 33.62 -14.49
CA SER A 293 6.11 32.97 -13.25
C SER A 293 5.46 31.59 -13.13
N CYS A 294 6.05 30.72 -12.29
CA CYS A 294 5.49 29.42 -11.97
C CYS A 294 5.53 29.19 -10.46
N GLU A 295 4.39 28.85 -9.88
CA GLU A 295 4.30 28.28 -8.53
C GLU A 295 4.38 26.76 -8.69
N PHE A 296 5.32 26.11 -7.96
CA PHE A 296 5.52 24.67 -8.00
C PHE A 296 5.34 24.09 -6.59
N GLU A 297 4.26 23.36 -6.39
CA GLU A 297 3.89 22.72 -5.14
C GLU A 297 3.98 21.20 -5.27
N VAL A 298 4.42 20.53 -4.20
CA VAL A 298 4.51 19.08 -4.10
C VAL A 298 3.73 18.62 -2.89
N LEU A 299 2.72 17.81 -3.12
CA LEU A 299 2.11 17.01 -2.06
C LEU A 299 2.89 15.71 -1.96
N LYS A 300 3.80 15.64 -0.96
CA LYS A 300 4.56 14.43 -0.70
C LYS A 300 3.66 13.31 -0.20
N GLY A 301 3.68 12.21 -0.93
CA GLY A 301 3.04 10.97 -0.53
C GLY A 301 4.04 9.99 0.12
N TYR A 302 3.82 8.69 -0.09
CA TYR A 302 4.56 7.61 0.54
C TYR A 302 6.00 7.51 0.03
N PRO A 303 6.96 7.07 0.86
CA PRO A 303 8.31 6.75 0.41
C PRO A 303 8.30 5.51 -0.50
N PHE A 304 9.43 5.18 -1.12
CA PHE A 304 9.53 3.91 -1.84
C PHE A 304 9.61 2.75 -0.85
N LEU A 305 9.02 1.61 -1.23
CA LEU A 305 9.04 0.38 -0.45
C LEU A 305 10.26 -0.46 -0.84
N GLN A 306 11.07 -0.77 0.16
CA GLN A 306 12.21 -1.67 0.01
C GLN A 306 12.07 -2.85 0.95
N ASN A 307 11.94 -4.04 0.41
CA ASN A 307 12.01 -5.26 1.19
C ASN A 307 13.46 -5.55 1.62
N ASN A 308 13.68 -5.89 2.89
CA ASN A 308 15.00 -6.32 3.34
C ASN A 308 15.37 -7.64 2.66
N PRO A 309 16.52 -7.72 1.94
CA PRO A 309 16.86 -8.91 1.15
C PRO A 309 17.02 -10.18 1.98
N GLU A 310 17.62 -10.09 3.16
CA GLU A 310 17.86 -11.25 4.02
C GLU A 310 16.58 -11.77 4.64
N LEU A 311 15.74 -10.88 5.20
CA LEU A 311 14.43 -11.22 5.71
C LEU A 311 13.56 -11.83 4.59
N THR A 312 13.54 -11.22 3.42
CA THR A 312 12.72 -11.71 2.29
C THR A 312 13.14 -13.10 1.83
N ARG A 313 14.45 -13.39 1.77
CA ARG A 313 14.94 -14.73 1.45
C ARG A 313 14.50 -15.78 2.49
N ARG A 314 14.56 -15.43 3.78
CA ARG A 314 14.07 -16.33 4.85
C ARG A 314 12.56 -16.55 4.72
N MET A 315 11.79 -15.49 4.47
CA MET A 315 10.33 -15.58 4.30
C MET A 315 9.95 -16.37 3.04
N LYS A 316 10.67 -16.18 1.93
CA LYS A 316 10.48 -16.98 0.71
C LYS A 316 10.75 -18.46 0.96
N ALA A 317 11.82 -18.80 1.67
CA ALA A 317 12.12 -20.17 2.03
C ALA A 317 11.03 -20.80 2.93
N ALA A 318 10.56 -20.06 3.95
CA ALA A 318 9.45 -20.50 4.79
C ALA A 318 8.14 -20.65 4.02
N ALA A 319 7.89 -19.78 3.03
CA ALA A 319 6.72 -19.92 2.15
C ALA A 319 6.82 -21.17 1.26
N ILE A 320 8.00 -21.53 0.79
CA ILE A 320 8.23 -22.78 0.05
C ILE A 320 7.91 -24.01 0.93
N GLU A 321 8.32 -24.00 2.19
CA GLU A 321 7.96 -25.07 3.14
C GLU A 321 6.44 -25.18 3.36
N PHE A 322 5.75 -24.04 3.37
CA PHE A 322 4.29 -24.00 3.59
C PHE A 322 3.50 -24.32 2.32
N MET A 323 3.84 -23.73 1.18
CA MET A 323 3.04 -23.75 -0.06
C MET A 323 3.53 -24.77 -1.09
N GLY A 324 4.80 -25.21 -1.04
CA GLY A 324 5.50 -25.90 -2.13
C GLY A 324 6.21 -24.92 -3.07
N GLU A 325 7.34 -25.34 -3.64
CA GLU A 325 8.20 -24.49 -4.48
C GLU A 325 7.49 -23.97 -5.72
N GLU A 326 6.64 -24.78 -6.33
CA GLU A 326 5.87 -24.46 -7.53
C GLU A 326 4.83 -23.34 -7.31
N ASN A 327 4.51 -23.03 -6.06
CA ASN A 327 3.54 -22.02 -5.66
C ASN A 327 4.17 -20.72 -5.17
N VAL A 328 5.50 -20.62 -5.15
CA VAL A 328 6.23 -19.43 -4.71
C VAL A 328 6.98 -18.82 -5.89
N ILE A 329 6.63 -17.58 -6.24
CA ILE A 329 7.16 -16.91 -7.43
C ILE A 329 7.95 -15.65 -7.08
N ASP A 330 8.85 -15.26 -7.97
CA ASP A 330 9.52 -13.96 -7.92
C ASP A 330 8.66 -12.89 -8.59
N LEU A 331 8.67 -11.69 -8.00
CA LEU A 331 7.90 -10.55 -8.49
C LEU A 331 8.82 -9.53 -9.17
N ASP A 332 8.28 -8.82 -10.15
CA ASP A 332 8.89 -7.62 -10.69
C ASP A 332 8.63 -6.40 -9.80
N ILE A 333 9.37 -5.30 -10.05
CA ILE A 333 9.08 -4.01 -9.43
C ILE A 333 7.71 -3.50 -9.87
N TRP A 334 7.03 -2.78 -8.99
CA TRP A 334 5.75 -2.17 -9.29
C TRP A 334 5.77 -0.67 -8.98
N MET A 335 5.35 0.16 -9.95
CA MET A 335 5.38 1.62 -9.81
C MET A 335 4.18 2.21 -9.04
N ALA A 336 3.35 1.38 -8.41
CA ALA A 336 2.33 1.82 -7.45
C ALA A 336 2.96 2.17 -6.10
N GLY A 337 2.24 2.96 -5.29
CA GLY A 337 2.62 3.26 -3.91
C GLY A 337 1.93 2.33 -2.92
N GLU A 338 2.44 2.31 -1.70
CA GLU A 338 1.94 1.55 -0.56
C GLU A 338 2.52 2.18 0.72
N ASP A 339 1.68 2.50 1.70
CA ASP A 339 2.15 3.19 2.91
C ASP A 339 2.91 2.27 3.88
N PHE A 340 2.81 0.92 3.72
CA PHE A 340 3.72 -0.03 4.37
C PHE A 340 5.19 0.35 4.18
N ALA A 341 5.49 1.08 3.11
CA ALA A 341 6.81 1.64 2.84
C ALA A 341 7.38 2.41 4.04
N PHE A 342 6.56 3.12 4.81
CA PHE A 342 7.05 3.82 6.01
C PHE A 342 7.72 2.86 6.99
N TYR A 343 7.16 1.67 7.22
CA TYR A 343 7.77 0.69 8.12
C TYR A 343 9.14 0.23 7.62
N THR A 344 9.33 0.11 6.29
CA THR A 344 10.59 -0.37 5.69
C THR A 344 11.77 0.55 5.93
N HIS A 345 11.52 1.81 6.30
CA HIS A 345 12.54 2.80 6.68
C HIS A 345 12.87 2.79 8.18
N HIS A 346 12.18 1.98 8.99
CA HIS A 346 12.37 1.93 10.46
C HIS A 346 12.81 0.56 10.97
N VAL A 347 12.38 -0.53 10.32
CA VAL A 347 12.69 -1.91 10.69
C VAL A 347 12.86 -2.76 9.44
N ASP A 348 13.51 -3.92 9.57
CA ASP A 348 13.57 -4.89 8.48
C ASP A 348 12.15 -5.31 8.10
N ALA A 349 11.82 -5.25 6.82
CA ALA A 349 10.47 -5.47 6.34
C ALA A 349 10.41 -6.43 5.15
N CYS A 350 9.32 -7.20 5.08
CA CYS A 350 8.99 -8.02 3.92
C CYS A 350 7.51 -7.87 3.59
N PHE A 351 7.24 -7.27 2.45
CA PHE A 351 5.91 -7.12 1.89
C PHE A 351 5.76 -8.10 0.72
N TYR A 352 4.80 -9.01 0.81
CA TYR A 352 4.62 -10.10 -0.15
C TYR A 352 3.21 -10.12 -0.72
N ARG A 353 2.99 -10.85 -1.82
CA ARG A 353 1.73 -10.90 -2.54
C ARG A 353 1.02 -12.23 -2.38
N LEU A 354 -0.28 -12.17 -2.10
CA LEU A 354 -1.20 -13.30 -2.08
C LEU A 354 -1.98 -13.34 -3.39
N GLY A 355 -1.82 -14.39 -4.19
CA GLY A 355 -2.57 -14.59 -5.42
C GLY A 355 -4.06 -14.82 -5.16
N ILE A 356 -4.91 -14.11 -5.90
CA ILE A 356 -6.37 -14.16 -5.76
C ILE A 356 -7.11 -14.39 -7.08
N ARG A 357 -6.37 -14.40 -8.22
CA ARG A 357 -6.94 -14.53 -9.55
C ARG A 357 -7.47 -15.94 -9.81
N ASN A 358 -8.65 -16.03 -10.40
CA ASN A 358 -9.20 -17.27 -10.91
C ASN A 358 -9.98 -17.04 -12.21
N GLU A 359 -9.39 -17.43 -13.35
CA GLU A 359 -9.98 -17.23 -14.68
C GLU A 359 -11.22 -18.08 -14.88
N GLU A 360 -11.24 -19.31 -14.35
CA GLU A 360 -12.38 -20.23 -14.49
C GLU A 360 -13.63 -19.71 -13.78
N LYS A 361 -13.44 -18.96 -12.68
CA LYS A 361 -14.52 -18.31 -11.94
C LYS A 361 -14.82 -16.88 -12.42
N GLY A 362 -14.10 -16.38 -13.44
CA GLY A 362 -14.23 -15.01 -13.91
C GLY A 362 -13.67 -13.93 -12.97
N ILE A 363 -12.87 -14.32 -11.97
CA ILE A 363 -12.22 -13.40 -11.02
C ILE A 363 -10.91 -12.92 -11.64
N VAL A 364 -11.00 -11.86 -12.43
CA VAL A 364 -9.90 -11.34 -13.27
C VAL A 364 -9.71 -9.83 -13.17
N ASN A 365 -10.60 -9.15 -12.46
CA ASN A 365 -10.61 -7.69 -12.39
C ASN A 365 -9.49 -7.16 -11.48
N GLY A 366 -8.92 -6.01 -11.85
CA GLY A 366 -7.89 -5.35 -11.09
C GLY A 366 -8.42 -4.71 -9.80
N VAL A 367 -7.52 -4.41 -8.86
CA VAL A 367 -7.83 -3.53 -7.72
C VAL A 367 -8.33 -2.17 -8.20
N HIS A 368 -9.04 -1.42 -7.33
CA HIS A 368 -9.64 -0.11 -7.60
C HIS A 368 -10.67 -0.10 -8.73
N THR A 369 -11.27 -1.27 -9.01
CA THR A 369 -12.37 -1.37 -9.98
C THR A 369 -13.69 -1.71 -9.30
N PRO A 370 -14.85 -1.27 -9.83
CA PRO A 370 -16.17 -1.48 -9.22
C PRO A 370 -16.62 -2.94 -9.19
N ASN A 371 -15.93 -3.81 -9.92
CA ASN A 371 -16.19 -5.24 -10.01
C ASN A 371 -15.01 -6.10 -9.52
N PHE A 372 -14.13 -5.51 -8.69
CA PHE A 372 -13.09 -6.27 -7.99
C PHE A 372 -13.71 -7.34 -7.10
N ASP A 373 -13.16 -8.54 -7.12
CA ASP A 373 -13.45 -9.64 -6.19
C ASP A 373 -12.26 -10.58 -6.13
N ILE A 374 -12.32 -11.56 -5.23
CA ILE A 374 -11.27 -12.55 -4.99
C ILE A 374 -11.77 -13.98 -5.12
N ASP A 375 -10.89 -14.91 -5.45
CA ASP A 375 -11.17 -16.31 -5.11
C ASP A 375 -10.94 -16.54 -3.62
N GLU A 376 -12.02 -16.77 -2.88
CA GLU A 376 -11.99 -16.95 -1.41
C GLU A 376 -11.17 -18.17 -0.96
N THR A 377 -10.77 -19.08 -1.88
CA THR A 377 -9.83 -20.15 -1.54
C THR A 377 -8.44 -19.61 -1.15
N ALA A 378 -8.10 -18.37 -1.51
CA ALA A 378 -6.91 -17.67 -1.01
C ALA A 378 -6.89 -17.58 0.53
N LEU A 379 -8.07 -17.45 1.17
CA LEU A 379 -8.22 -17.38 2.62
C LEU A 379 -8.00 -18.72 3.35
N GLN A 380 -7.90 -19.84 2.62
CA GLN A 380 -7.48 -21.13 3.20
C GLN A 380 -5.98 -21.13 3.53
N HIS A 381 -5.18 -20.37 2.78
CA HIS A 381 -3.73 -20.36 2.92
C HIS A 381 -3.21 -19.07 3.56
N GLY A 382 -3.82 -17.93 3.27
CA GLY A 382 -3.37 -16.60 3.71
C GLY A 382 -3.08 -16.52 5.23
N PRO A 383 -4.03 -16.88 6.11
CA PRO A 383 -3.82 -16.83 7.56
C PRO A 383 -2.71 -17.75 8.06
N GLY A 384 -2.72 -19.01 7.58
CA GLY A 384 -1.73 -20.01 7.98
C GLY A 384 -0.33 -19.66 7.50
N LEU A 385 -0.20 -19.18 6.28
CA LEU A 385 1.07 -18.69 5.74
C LEU A 385 1.61 -17.53 6.57
N MET A 386 0.79 -16.51 6.81
CA MET A 386 1.19 -15.33 7.60
C MET A 386 1.66 -15.75 9.01
N ALA A 387 0.94 -16.66 9.67
CA ALA A 387 1.34 -17.21 10.95
C ALA A 387 2.68 -17.99 10.87
N TRP A 388 2.85 -18.82 9.83
CA TRP A 388 4.07 -19.60 9.63
C TRP A 388 5.29 -18.73 9.37
N LEU A 389 5.15 -17.67 8.52
CA LEU A 389 6.22 -16.72 8.27
C LEU A 389 6.69 -16.04 9.56
N ALA A 390 5.74 -15.59 10.40
CA ALA A 390 6.07 -14.97 11.69
C ALA A 390 6.79 -15.94 12.63
N LEU A 391 6.34 -17.21 12.75
CA LEU A 391 6.98 -18.24 13.55
C LEU A 391 8.39 -18.59 13.04
N SER A 392 8.56 -18.64 11.72
CA SER A 392 9.86 -18.89 11.08
C SER A 392 10.84 -17.77 11.38
N GLU A 393 10.37 -16.51 11.35
CA GLU A 393 11.23 -15.36 11.68
C GLU A 393 11.54 -15.28 13.18
N LEU A 394 10.65 -15.69 14.08
CA LEU A 394 10.97 -15.79 15.52
C LEU A 394 12.08 -16.79 15.82
N ASN A 395 12.23 -17.83 14.99
CA ASN A 395 13.19 -18.90 15.16
C ASN A 395 14.50 -18.73 14.37
N SER A 396 14.63 -17.66 13.60
CA SER A 396 15.82 -17.36 12.79
C SER A 396 16.97 -16.72 13.57
#